data_24bb048f36dbe7876ac7105a3479213d
#
_entry.id   24bb048f36dbe7876ac7105a3479213d
#
_cell.length_a   1.000
_cell.length_b   1.000
_cell.length_c   1.000
_cell.angle_alpha   90.00
_cell.angle_beta   90.00
_cell.angle_gamma   90.00
#
_symmetry.space_group_name_H-M   'P 1'
#
loop_
_entity.id
_entity.type
_entity.pdbx_description
1 polymer ?
#
loop_
_entity_poly.entity_id
_entity_poly.type
_entity_poly.pdbx_seq_one_letter_code
_entity_poly.pdbx_strand_id
1 'polypeptide(L)'
;YTEGVKLGDIYSDLGLTQTLRLTTSDAGKNQFNYFVNGADAANTPNSKNIARGESQKIGGNGTLVEVYYNDDIGSADVVVIETFGGEVTSVRGETSSRDANITVTPLNNGRGGNYDTEDFKVDDIVAYNYSVKTGEGVKNVALAETVTGELEAFTAGKSVTVAGNTYKFNAAASIDADDLEGSIDNDVTVTLDQYGYVLDVDTEATSTNYAVVLAYAKGNDLDDDRARLLFTDGTDKVVNLNGDYSGVDLEEGDIVSYSINRRDKYELKVLEDAKTADANDVVTTNGSYKIDVNGSSIN
;
A
#
# COMPACT_ATOMS: atom_id res chain seq x y z
N TYR A 1 -4.94 9.62 20.29
CA TYR A 1 -4.61 8.23 20.65
C TYR A 1 -4.34 7.42 19.39
N THR A 2 -3.17 6.84 19.27
CA THR A 2 -2.74 6.03 18.12
C THR A 2 -2.89 4.52 18.39
N GLU A 3 -2.85 4.10 19.65
CA GLU A 3 -2.94 2.71 20.09
C GLU A 3 -4.38 2.23 20.34
N GLY A 4 -5.36 3.09 20.10
CA GLY A 4 -6.72 2.91 20.54
C GLY A 4 -6.90 3.19 22.04
N VAL A 5 -8.10 3.56 22.42
CA VAL A 5 -8.40 4.07 23.76
C VAL A 5 -9.72 3.50 24.27
N LYS A 6 -9.80 3.19 25.56
CA LYS A 6 -11.08 2.89 26.20
C LYS A 6 -11.84 4.20 26.49
N LEU A 7 -13.16 4.17 26.33
CA LEU A 7 -13.98 5.33 26.67
C LEU A 7 -13.83 5.75 28.14
N GLY A 8 -13.53 4.79 29.03
CA GLY A 8 -13.23 5.06 30.42
C GLY A 8 -11.87 5.75 30.66
N ASP A 9 -10.91 5.51 29.77
CA ASP A 9 -9.60 6.18 29.81
C ASP A 9 -9.74 7.63 29.33
N ILE A 10 -10.51 7.89 28.27
CA ILE A 10 -10.88 9.26 27.84
C ILE A 10 -11.54 10.01 29.00
N TYR A 11 -12.47 9.36 29.71
CA TYR A 11 -13.11 9.95 30.89
C TYR A 11 -12.08 10.41 31.94
N SER A 12 -11.08 9.58 32.19
CA SER A 12 -10.03 9.83 33.17
C SER A 12 -9.04 10.90 32.71
N ASP A 13 -8.61 10.84 31.45
CA ASP A 13 -7.64 11.76 30.86
C ASP A 13 -8.17 13.19 30.77
N LEU A 14 -9.47 13.34 30.51
CA LEU A 14 -10.15 14.65 30.53
C LEU A 14 -10.53 15.15 31.95
N GLY A 15 -10.24 14.35 33.00
CA GLY A 15 -10.60 14.73 34.37
C GLY A 15 -12.10 14.90 34.60
N LEU A 16 -12.94 14.16 33.88
CA LEU A 16 -14.38 14.29 33.93
C LEU A 16 -14.93 13.86 35.29
N THR A 17 -15.92 14.59 35.75
CA THR A 17 -16.68 14.27 36.96
C THR A 17 -18.10 13.78 36.65
N GLN A 18 -18.57 13.99 35.42
CA GLN A 18 -19.88 13.59 34.95
C GLN A 18 -19.76 12.73 33.68
N THR A 19 -20.71 11.83 33.47
CA THR A 19 -20.81 11.01 32.26
C THR A 19 -21.18 11.88 31.06
N LEU A 20 -20.43 11.76 29.95
CA LEU A 20 -20.81 12.33 28.67
C LEU A 20 -21.66 11.31 27.90
N ARG A 21 -22.81 11.73 27.39
CA ARG A 21 -23.73 10.88 26.64
C ARG A 21 -23.62 11.16 25.14
N LEU A 22 -23.63 10.10 24.36
CA LEU A 22 -23.61 10.20 22.90
C LEU A 22 -24.86 10.95 22.40
N THR A 23 -24.64 11.90 21.51
CA THR A 23 -25.70 12.66 20.82
C THR A 23 -25.53 12.60 19.30
N THR A 24 -26.59 12.86 18.56
CA THR A 24 -26.62 12.97 17.09
C THR A 24 -26.72 14.43 16.60
N SER A 25 -26.71 15.38 17.53
CA SER A 25 -26.76 16.81 17.24
C SER A 25 -25.54 17.50 17.87
N ASP A 26 -25.39 18.78 17.65
CA ASP A 26 -24.36 19.56 18.32
C ASP A 26 -24.32 19.23 19.81
N ALA A 27 -23.13 18.94 20.32
CA ALA A 27 -22.95 18.49 21.67
C ALA A 27 -23.46 19.57 22.66
N GLY A 28 -24.49 19.22 23.37
CA GLY A 28 -24.99 20.02 24.47
C GLY A 28 -24.17 19.77 25.75
N LYS A 29 -24.69 20.16 26.89
CA LYS A 29 -24.03 19.98 28.20
C LYS A 29 -23.89 18.49 28.56
N ASN A 30 -22.69 18.08 28.94
CA ASN A 30 -22.34 16.69 29.31
C ASN A 30 -22.67 15.66 28.20
N GLN A 31 -22.38 16.02 26.97
CA GLN A 31 -22.62 15.19 25.78
C GLN A 31 -21.33 15.03 24.96
N PHE A 32 -21.31 14.05 24.07
CA PHE A 32 -20.27 13.93 23.07
C PHE A 32 -20.86 13.56 21.71
N ASN A 33 -20.22 14.04 20.65
CA ASN A 33 -20.41 13.59 19.27
C ASN A 33 -19.35 12.56 18.92
N TYR A 34 -19.68 11.65 18.01
CA TYR A 34 -18.74 10.64 17.52
C TYR A 34 -18.73 10.66 16.00
N PHE A 35 -17.55 10.95 15.43
CA PHE A 35 -17.34 11.04 14.00
C PHE A 35 -16.38 9.96 13.55
N VAL A 36 -16.65 9.37 12.37
CA VAL A 36 -15.73 8.46 11.68
C VAL A 36 -15.51 9.00 10.28
N ASN A 37 -14.25 9.28 9.94
CA ASN A 37 -13.87 9.82 8.63
C ASN A 37 -14.73 11.04 8.21
N GLY A 38 -15.05 11.92 9.14
CA GLY A 38 -15.83 13.12 8.92
C GLY A 38 -17.36 12.93 8.86
N ALA A 39 -17.84 11.68 8.94
CA ALA A 39 -19.29 11.41 9.07
C ALA A 39 -19.71 11.34 10.53
N ASP A 40 -20.91 11.85 10.83
CA ASP A 40 -21.58 11.59 12.11
C ASP A 40 -21.90 10.09 12.22
N ALA A 41 -21.35 9.45 13.24
CA ALA A 41 -21.45 8.01 13.48
C ALA A 41 -22.15 7.70 14.82
N ALA A 42 -23.25 8.36 15.09
CA ALA A 42 -24.00 8.30 16.36
C ALA A 42 -24.36 6.89 16.85
N ASN A 43 -24.40 5.90 15.96
CA ASN A 43 -24.68 4.50 16.32
C ASN A 43 -23.41 3.69 16.64
N THR A 44 -22.23 4.28 16.54
CA THR A 44 -20.94 3.71 16.89
C THR A 44 -20.20 4.72 17.76
N PRO A 45 -19.71 4.39 18.95
CA PRO A 45 -19.50 3.04 19.52
C PRO A 45 -20.76 2.43 20.12
N ASN A 46 -20.70 1.11 20.41
CA ASN A 46 -21.81 0.39 21.06
C ASN A 46 -22.14 0.98 22.43
N SER A 47 -21.13 1.40 23.21
CA SER A 47 -21.36 2.18 24.42
C SER A 47 -21.79 3.61 24.04
N LYS A 48 -22.84 4.03 24.69
CA LYS A 48 -23.42 5.38 24.51
C LYS A 48 -22.86 6.42 25.49
N ASN A 49 -21.81 6.08 26.23
CA ASN A 49 -21.29 6.92 27.28
C ASN A 49 -19.76 6.95 27.29
N ILE A 50 -19.20 8.13 27.58
CA ILE A 50 -17.87 8.29 28.14
C ILE A 50 -18.03 8.41 29.66
N ALA A 51 -17.75 7.33 30.38
CA ALA A 51 -17.98 7.20 31.81
C ALA A 51 -16.85 6.48 32.50
N ARG A 52 -16.72 6.67 33.82
CA ARG A 52 -15.72 5.96 34.62
C ARG A 52 -15.89 4.44 34.47
N GLY A 53 -14.81 3.77 34.11
CA GLY A 53 -14.77 2.31 33.99
C GLY A 53 -15.43 1.73 32.73
N GLU A 54 -15.82 2.59 31.76
CA GLU A 54 -16.30 2.13 30.46
C GLU A 54 -15.17 1.39 29.71
N SER A 55 -15.42 0.12 29.35
CA SER A 55 -14.39 -0.78 28.85
C SER A 55 -14.29 -0.83 27.33
N GLN A 56 -15.29 -0.27 26.62
CA GLN A 56 -15.25 -0.28 25.16
C GLN A 56 -14.05 0.46 24.64
N LYS A 57 -13.27 -0.19 23.76
CA LYS A 57 -12.13 0.38 23.06
C LYS A 57 -12.56 0.90 21.68
N ILE A 58 -12.05 2.07 21.30
CA ILE A 58 -12.19 2.67 19.97
C ILE A 58 -10.81 2.99 19.41
N GLY A 59 -10.70 3.05 18.08
CA GLY A 59 -9.41 3.26 17.39
C GLY A 59 -8.39 2.14 17.58
N GLY A 60 -7.15 2.44 17.27
CA GLY A 60 -6.03 1.49 17.27
C GLY A 60 -5.89 0.72 15.96
N ASN A 61 -4.82 -0.03 15.82
CA ASN A 61 -4.45 -0.72 14.59
C ASN A 61 -4.44 0.23 13.38
N GLY A 62 -3.68 1.34 13.48
CA GLY A 62 -3.60 2.35 12.43
C GLY A 62 -4.74 3.36 12.38
N THR A 63 -5.75 3.23 13.25
CA THR A 63 -6.86 4.18 13.37
C THR A 63 -6.58 5.17 14.49
N LEU A 64 -6.49 6.45 14.15
CA LEU A 64 -6.28 7.55 15.09
C LEU A 64 -7.60 7.95 15.76
N VAL A 65 -7.54 8.28 17.05
CA VAL A 65 -8.65 8.90 17.79
C VAL A 65 -8.20 10.25 18.33
N GLU A 66 -8.91 11.30 17.94
CA GLU A 66 -8.77 12.64 18.48
C GLU A 66 -9.98 13.01 19.33
N VAL A 67 -9.77 13.74 20.41
CA VAL A 67 -10.83 14.18 21.29
C VAL A 67 -10.69 15.68 21.51
N TYR A 68 -11.68 16.43 21.11
CA TYR A 68 -11.79 17.86 21.28
C TYR A 68 -12.78 18.15 22.40
N TYR A 69 -12.28 18.60 23.55
CA TYR A 69 -13.09 18.84 24.74
C TYR A 69 -13.34 20.33 24.95
N ASN A 70 -14.61 20.67 25.17
CA ASN A 70 -15.04 22.00 25.55
C ASN A 70 -15.44 21.98 27.03
N ASP A 71 -14.62 22.55 27.89
CA ASP A 71 -14.79 22.57 29.34
C ASP A 71 -15.88 23.54 29.83
N ASP A 72 -16.21 24.58 29.07
CA ASP A 72 -17.28 25.53 29.41
C ASP A 72 -18.65 24.86 29.50
N ILE A 73 -18.91 23.89 28.62
CA ILE A 73 -20.18 23.15 28.57
C ILE A 73 -20.01 21.66 28.94
N GLY A 74 -18.78 21.21 29.17
CA GLY A 74 -18.49 19.82 29.50
C GLY A 74 -18.84 18.85 28.36
N SER A 75 -18.56 19.22 27.10
CA SER A 75 -18.86 18.42 25.94
C SER A 75 -17.60 18.04 25.16
N ALA A 76 -17.67 16.99 24.34
CA ALA A 76 -16.56 16.54 23.51
C ALA A 76 -16.98 16.13 22.10
N ASP A 77 -16.07 16.34 21.14
CA ASP A 77 -16.14 15.71 19.84
C ASP A 77 -15.04 14.61 19.80
N VAL A 78 -15.46 13.39 19.53
CA VAL A 78 -14.56 12.23 19.36
C VAL A 78 -14.49 11.93 17.87
N VAL A 79 -13.31 12.12 17.31
CA VAL A 79 -13.06 11.96 15.87
C VAL A 79 -12.16 10.76 15.65
N VAL A 80 -12.65 9.79 14.88
CA VAL A 80 -11.95 8.58 14.48
C VAL A 80 -11.53 8.73 13.03
N ILE A 81 -10.24 8.58 12.78
CA ILE A 81 -9.61 8.77 11.48
C ILE A 81 -8.94 7.46 11.08
N GLU A 82 -9.47 6.81 10.06
CA GLU A 82 -8.92 5.59 9.48
C GLU A 82 -7.84 5.94 8.45
N THR A 83 -6.83 5.07 8.34
CA THR A 83 -5.79 5.17 7.31
C THR A 83 -6.01 4.06 6.28
N PHE A 84 -5.90 4.41 5.00
CA PHE A 84 -6.09 3.53 3.86
C PHE A 84 -4.82 3.44 3.03
N GLY A 85 -4.60 2.32 2.37
CA GLY A 85 -3.59 2.15 1.34
C GLY A 85 -4.12 2.56 -0.03
N GLY A 86 -3.30 3.22 -0.83
CA GLY A 86 -3.65 3.63 -2.18
C GLY A 86 -2.47 3.64 -3.12
N GLU A 87 -2.76 3.71 -4.40
CA GLU A 87 -1.79 3.87 -5.47
C GLU A 87 -2.06 5.19 -6.20
N VAL A 88 -1.01 5.92 -6.51
CA VAL A 88 -1.10 7.13 -7.35
C VAL A 88 -1.26 6.71 -8.81
N THR A 89 -2.47 6.86 -9.34
CA THR A 89 -2.79 6.39 -10.70
C THR A 89 -2.70 7.49 -11.76
N SER A 90 -2.60 8.74 -11.35
CA SER A 90 -2.44 9.89 -12.26
C SER A 90 -1.76 11.04 -11.53
N VAL A 91 -0.87 11.72 -12.21
CA VAL A 91 -0.24 12.97 -11.77
C VAL A 91 -0.52 14.05 -12.81
N ARG A 92 -0.96 15.23 -12.37
CA ARG A 92 -1.24 16.38 -13.22
C ARG A 92 -0.51 17.59 -12.69
N GLY A 93 0.37 18.15 -13.50
CA GLY A 93 1.10 19.37 -13.17
C GLY A 93 0.22 20.61 -13.04
N GLU A 94 0.76 21.62 -12.36
CA GLU A 94 0.13 22.93 -12.23
C GLU A 94 -0.04 23.61 -13.60
N THR A 95 -1.12 24.38 -13.74
CA THR A 95 -1.37 25.26 -14.89
C THR A 95 -1.84 26.61 -14.37
N SER A 96 -1.92 27.64 -15.25
CA SER A 96 -2.43 28.97 -14.87
C SER A 96 -3.85 29.01 -14.30
N SER A 97 -4.60 27.92 -14.41
CA SER A 97 -6.02 27.82 -13.99
C SER A 97 -6.31 26.66 -13.06
N ARG A 98 -5.31 25.89 -12.67
CA ARG A 98 -5.49 24.68 -11.82
C ARG A 98 -4.21 24.35 -11.09
N ASP A 99 -4.33 24.03 -9.80
CA ASP A 99 -3.25 23.49 -8.99
C ASP A 99 -2.83 22.09 -9.46
N ALA A 100 -1.58 21.74 -9.21
CA ALA A 100 -1.11 20.36 -9.42
C ALA A 100 -1.90 19.38 -8.54
N ASN A 101 -2.21 18.22 -9.05
CA ASN A 101 -2.86 17.19 -8.27
C ASN A 101 -2.50 15.77 -8.71
N ILE A 102 -2.70 14.85 -7.79
CA ILE A 102 -2.64 13.42 -8.02
C ILE A 102 -4.02 12.81 -7.90
N THR A 103 -4.20 11.64 -8.51
CA THR A 103 -5.37 10.77 -8.26
C THR A 103 -4.90 9.55 -7.48
N VAL A 104 -5.49 9.32 -6.31
CA VAL A 104 -5.25 8.14 -5.48
C VAL A 104 -6.37 7.13 -5.68
N THR A 105 -6.00 5.90 -6.03
CA THR A 105 -6.92 4.75 -6.15
C THR A 105 -6.66 3.80 -4.96
N PRO A 106 -7.69 3.36 -4.22
CA PRO A 106 -7.51 2.43 -3.10
C PRO A 106 -6.87 1.11 -3.55
N LEU A 107 -5.98 0.53 -2.74
CA LEU A 107 -5.42 -0.80 -2.97
C LEU A 107 -6.47 -1.90 -2.74
N ASN A 108 -7.23 -1.80 -1.66
CA ASN A 108 -8.28 -2.78 -1.33
C ASN A 108 -9.54 -2.08 -0.81
N ASN A 109 -9.53 -1.52 0.37
CA ASN A 109 -10.67 -0.86 0.98
C ASN A 109 -10.48 0.66 1.03
N GLY A 110 -11.57 1.41 1.09
CA GLY A 110 -11.54 2.88 1.16
C GLY A 110 -12.19 3.56 -0.05
N ARG A 111 -11.96 4.85 -0.15
CA ARG A 111 -12.40 5.70 -1.27
C ARG A 111 -11.22 6.51 -1.79
N GLY A 112 -10.99 6.44 -3.08
CA GLY A 112 -9.99 7.26 -3.74
C GLY A 112 -10.51 8.64 -4.14
N GLY A 113 -9.62 9.41 -4.76
CA GLY A 113 -9.94 10.74 -5.26
C GLY A 113 -8.70 11.57 -5.55
N ASN A 114 -8.90 12.84 -5.85
CA ASN A 114 -7.83 13.76 -6.12
C ASN A 114 -7.28 14.36 -4.81
N TYR A 115 -6.00 14.69 -4.82
CA TYR A 115 -5.31 15.41 -3.75
C TYR A 115 -4.32 16.40 -4.37
N ASP A 116 -4.37 17.65 -3.93
CA ASP A 116 -3.56 18.74 -4.50
C ASP A 116 -2.13 18.66 -3.94
N THR A 117 -1.18 18.28 -4.79
CA THR A 117 0.26 18.18 -4.48
C THR A 117 1.07 17.95 -5.75
N GLU A 118 2.39 18.20 -5.68
CA GLU A 118 3.39 17.88 -6.69
C GLU A 118 4.36 16.75 -6.25
N ASP A 119 4.20 16.22 -5.03
CA ASP A 119 5.24 15.44 -4.35
C ASP A 119 5.31 13.97 -4.77
N PHE A 120 4.40 13.49 -5.62
CA PHE A 120 4.28 12.06 -5.96
C PHE A 120 4.37 11.83 -7.46
N LYS A 121 4.66 10.60 -7.84
CA LYS A 121 4.63 10.08 -9.22
C LYS A 121 3.61 8.96 -9.36
N VAL A 122 3.28 8.66 -10.61
CA VAL A 122 2.44 7.50 -10.95
C VAL A 122 3.11 6.24 -10.41
N ASP A 123 2.30 5.33 -9.90
CA ASP A 123 2.66 4.05 -9.27
C ASP A 123 3.28 4.17 -7.86
N ASP A 124 3.40 5.39 -7.30
CA ASP A 124 3.74 5.52 -5.87
C ASP A 124 2.65 4.89 -5.01
N ILE A 125 3.07 4.04 -4.08
CA ILE A 125 2.18 3.46 -3.06
C ILE A 125 2.14 4.39 -1.86
N VAL A 126 0.93 4.75 -1.45
CA VAL A 126 0.69 5.78 -0.45
C VAL A 126 -0.24 5.30 0.67
N ALA A 127 -0.02 5.83 1.86
CA ALA A 127 -0.99 5.82 2.94
C ALA A 127 -1.74 7.15 2.95
N TYR A 128 -3.05 7.12 3.13
CA TYR A 128 -3.87 8.33 3.12
C TYR A 128 -5.07 8.21 4.05
N ASN A 129 -5.65 9.35 4.41
CA ASN A 129 -6.95 9.41 5.07
C ASN A 129 -8.03 9.85 4.07
N TYR A 130 -9.28 9.60 4.40
CA TYR A 130 -10.40 10.03 3.59
C TYR A 130 -11.49 10.65 4.45
N SER A 131 -11.99 11.83 4.08
CA SER A 131 -13.15 12.44 4.71
C SER A 131 -14.35 12.39 3.78
N VAL A 132 -15.48 11.89 4.29
CA VAL A 132 -16.76 11.87 3.56
C VAL A 132 -17.48 13.21 3.61
N LYS A 133 -16.96 14.18 4.35
CA LYS A 133 -17.52 15.53 4.42
C LYS A 133 -17.43 16.22 3.07
N THR A 134 -18.50 16.90 2.69
CA THR A 134 -18.61 17.54 1.37
C THR A 134 -17.42 18.47 1.09
N GLY A 135 -16.75 18.26 -0.03
CA GLY A 135 -15.60 19.06 -0.48
C GLY A 135 -14.26 18.67 0.15
N GLU A 136 -14.19 17.62 0.98
CA GLU A 136 -12.93 17.19 1.60
C GLU A 136 -12.23 16.05 0.84
N GLY A 137 -12.78 14.85 0.78
CA GLY A 137 -12.17 13.73 0.03
C GLY A 137 -10.87 13.18 0.62
N VAL A 138 -9.88 12.91 -0.24
CA VAL A 138 -8.55 12.41 0.14
C VAL A 138 -7.78 13.46 0.95
N LYS A 139 -7.11 13.01 2.01
CA LYS A 139 -6.34 13.83 2.96
C LYS A 139 -5.04 13.13 3.37
N ASN A 140 -4.06 13.93 3.80
CA ASN A 140 -2.86 13.45 4.47
C ASN A 140 -2.14 12.33 3.71
N VAL A 141 -1.91 12.52 2.42
CA VAL A 141 -1.21 11.54 1.58
C VAL A 141 0.28 11.54 1.93
N ALA A 142 0.83 10.35 2.17
CA ALA A 142 2.26 10.13 2.40
C ALA A 142 2.70 8.84 1.70
N LEU A 143 3.97 8.75 1.29
CA LEU A 143 4.53 7.48 0.80
C LEU A 143 4.37 6.42 1.89
N ALA A 144 3.87 5.25 1.49
CA ALA A 144 3.79 4.11 2.38
C ALA A 144 5.17 3.43 2.48
N GLU A 145 5.47 2.87 3.64
CA GLU A 145 6.61 1.97 3.79
C GLU A 145 6.24 0.60 3.24
N THR A 146 7.15 -0.04 2.51
CA THR A 146 6.97 -1.39 1.99
C THR A 146 8.04 -2.32 2.52
N VAL A 147 7.65 -3.57 2.82
CA VAL A 147 8.56 -4.64 3.24
C VAL A 147 8.33 -5.84 2.35
N THR A 148 9.38 -6.27 1.64
CA THR A 148 9.34 -7.45 0.78
C THR A 148 10.12 -8.59 1.42
N GLY A 149 9.57 -9.81 1.34
CA GLY A 149 10.22 -11.03 1.80
C GLY A 149 9.24 -12.20 1.86
N GLU A 150 9.78 -13.36 2.25
CA GLU A 150 9.02 -14.60 2.36
C GLU A 150 7.86 -14.47 3.37
N LEU A 151 6.66 -14.89 2.96
CA LEU A 151 5.50 -15.00 3.84
C LEU A 151 5.61 -16.30 4.64
N GLU A 152 6.10 -16.21 5.87
CA GLU A 152 6.36 -17.36 6.75
C GLU A 152 5.09 -17.87 7.44
N ALA A 153 4.19 -16.95 7.80
CA ALA A 153 2.95 -17.27 8.48
C ALA A 153 1.93 -16.13 8.40
N PHE A 154 0.65 -16.45 8.60
CA PHE A 154 -0.38 -15.45 8.83
C PHE A 154 -1.43 -15.90 9.83
N THR A 155 -2.15 -14.93 10.39
CA THR A 155 -3.38 -15.17 11.16
C THR A 155 -4.49 -14.36 10.51
N ALA A 156 -5.49 -15.06 9.95
CA ALA A 156 -6.59 -14.45 9.21
C ALA A 156 -7.23 -13.28 9.97
N GLY A 157 -7.36 -12.14 9.30
CA GLY A 157 -7.91 -10.90 9.83
C GLY A 157 -7.09 -10.26 10.96
N LYS A 158 -5.82 -10.65 11.17
CA LYS A 158 -5.00 -10.13 12.29
C LYS A 158 -3.59 -9.72 11.91
N SER A 159 -2.81 -10.59 11.25
CA SER A 159 -1.38 -10.36 11.04
C SER A 159 -0.77 -11.25 9.99
N VAL A 160 0.37 -10.83 9.45
CA VAL A 160 1.30 -11.61 8.63
C VAL A 160 2.68 -11.61 9.27
N THR A 161 3.47 -12.65 9.02
CA THR A 161 4.90 -12.71 9.35
C THR A 161 5.67 -12.75 8.04
N VAL A 162 6.49 -11.71 7.79
CA VAL A 162 7.26 -11.54 6.55
C VAL A 162 8.69 -11.15 6.94
N ALA A 163 9.68 -11.79 6.32
CA ALA A 163 11.11 -11.56 6.58
C ALA A 163 11.43 -11.59 8.10
N GLY A 164 10.89 -12.56 8.84
CA GLY A 164 11.12 -12.75 10.29
C GLY A 164 10.37 -11.79 11.21
N ASN A 165 9.56 -10.87 10.69
CA ASN A 165 8.81 -9.88 11.49
C ASN A 165 7.31 -10.06 11.35
N THR A 166 6.59 -9.92 12.48
CA THR A 166 5.12 -10.00 12.48
C THR A 166 4.50 -8.61 12.45
N TYR A 167 3.69 -8.36 11.41
CA TYR A 167 2.96 -7.11 11.19
C TYR A 167 1.46 -7.35 11.40
N LYS A 168 0.81 -6.51 12.20
CA LYS A 168 -0.63 -6.56 12.43
C LYS A 168 -1.37 -5.82 11.32
N PHE A 169 -2.57 -6.30 10.99
CA PHE A 169 -3.40 -5.62 10.00
C PHE A 169 -3.94 -4.30 10.52
N ASN A 170 -3.95 -3.30 9.65
CA ASN A 170 -4.67 -2.06 9.87
C ASN A 170 -6.17 -2.36 9.98
N ALA A 171 -6.88 -1.62 10.84
CA ALA A 171 -8.31 -1.83 11.09
C ALA A 171 -9.18 -1.59 9.84
N ALA A 172 -8.73 -0.77 8.91
CA ALA A 172 -9.43 -0.49 7.65
C ALA A 172 -8.99 -1.41 6.49
N ALA A 173 -7.93 -2.22 6.66
CA ALA A 173 -7.46 -3.13 5.61
C ALA A 173 -8.44 -4.29 5.40
N SER A 174 -8.60 -4.69 4.13
CA SER A 174 -9.36 -5.86 3.72
C SER A 174 -8.44 -6.81 2.97
N ILE A 175 -7.83 -7.74 3.69
CA ILE A 175 -6.83 -8.67 3.15
C ILE A 175 -7.47 -10.06 3.12
N ASP A 176 -7.48 -10.69 1.93
CA ASP A 176 -8.05 -12.00 1.74
C ASP A 176 -7.14 -13.08 2.34
N ALA A 177 -7.73 -13.97 3.12
CA ALA A 177 -7.00 -15.07 3.74
C ALA A 177 -6.64 -16.17 2.72
N ASP A 178 -7.45 -16.35 1.67
CA ASP A 178 -7.21 -17.37 0.64
C ASP A 178 -6.00 -16.98 -0.21
N ASP A 179 -5.81 -15.68 -0.50
CA ASP A 179 -4.64 -15.17 -1.22
C ASP A 179 -3.35 -15.38 -0.39
N LEU A 180 -3.43 -15.17 0.92
CA LEU A 180 -2.31 -15.40 1.83
C LEU A 180 -1.98 -16.90 1.96
N GLU A 181 -2.98 -17.79 2.03
CA GLU A 181 -2.76 -19.22 2.13
C GLU A 181 -2.02 -19.77 0.90
N GLY A 182 -2.37 -19.27 -0.28
CA GLY A 182 -1.71 -19.63 -1.54
C GLY A 182 -0.28 -19.08 -1.68
N SER A 183 0.11 -18.14 -0.83
CA SER A 183 1.38 -17.42 -0.92
C SER A 183 2.37 -17.75 0.20
N ILE A 184 2.06 -18.71 1.07
CA ILE A 184 3.01 -19.22 2.09
C ILE A 184 4.27 -19.73 1.39
N ASP A 185 5.44 -19.46 1.99
CA ASP A 185 6.77 -19.77 1.48
C ASP A 185 7.14 -19.05 0.15
N ASN A 186 6.33 -18.06 -0.27
CA ASN A 186 6.67 -17.16 -1.37
C ASN A 186 6.96 -15.74 -0.87
N ASP A 187 7.74 -15.00 -1.65
CA ASP A 187 7.95 -13.58 -1.38
C ASP A 187 6.66 -12.80 -1.63
N VAL A 188 6.35 -11.90 -0.71
CA VAL A 188 5.23 -10.96 -0.79
C VAL A 188 5.73 -9.55 -0.47
N THR A 189 4.99 -8.53 -0.90
CA THR A 189 5.25 -7.15 -0.48
C THR A 189 4.14 -6.64 0.43
N VAL A 190 4.51 -6.29 1.66
CA VAL A 190 3.61 -5.73 2.66
C VAL A 190 3.69 -4.21 2.60
N THR A 191 2.56 -3.55 2.47
CA THR A 191 2.43 -2.09 2.55
C THR A 191 2.00 -1.69 3.95
N LEU A 192 2.73 -0.77 4.58
CA LEU A 192 2.52 -0.35 5.97
C LEU A 192 2.04 1.11 6.04
N ASP A 193 1.21 1.39 7.05
CA ASP A 193 0.91 2.76 7.45
C ASP A 193 2.04 3.36 8.31
N GLN A 194 1.92 4.64 8.64
CA GLN A 194 2.89 5.38 9.48
C GLN A 194 3.05 4.84 10.90
N TYR A 195 2.23 3.89 11.32
CA TYR A 195 2.29 3.23 12.64
C TYR A 195 2.78 1.78 12.55
N GLY A 196 3.12 1.30 11.33
CA GLY A 196 3.59 -0.05 11.09
C GLY A 196 2.48 -1.12 11.00
N TYR A 197 1.23 -0.71 10.75
CA TYR A 197 0.13 -1.64 10.48
C TYR A 197 -0.04 -1.89 8.99
N VAL A 198 -0.36 -3.12 8.62
CA VAL A 198 -0.50 -3.56 7.24
C VAL A 198 -1.75 -2.97 6.60
N LEU A 199 -1.56 -2.20 5.57
CA LEU A 199 -2.63 -1.67 4.71
C LEU A 199 -3.00 -2.65 3.61
N ASP A 200 -1.99 -3.41 3.12
CA ASP A 200 -2.14 -4.32 2.00
C ASP A 200 -1.01 -5.34 1.96
N VAL A 201 -1.28 -6.51 1.38
CA VAL A 201 -0.28 -7.54 1.07
C VAL A 201 -0.39 -7.88 -0.41
N ASP A 202 0.64 -7.53 -1.16
CA ASP A 202 0.78 -7.91 -2.55
C ASP A 202 1.40 -9.30 -2.63
N THR A 203 0.59 -10.28 -2.99
CA THR A 203 1.00 -11.69 -3.13
C THR A 203 1.49 -12.02 -4.55
N GLU A 204 1.34 -11.10 -5.49
CA GLU A 204 1.87 -11.25 -6.86
C GLU A 204 3.35 -10.85 -6.95
N ALA A 205 3.87 -10.22 -5.89
CA ALA A 205 5.22 -9.73 -5.83
C ALA A 205 6.22 -10.87 -5.59
N THR A 206 7.04 -11.11 -6.57
CA THR A 206 8.43 -11.51 -6.40
C THR A 206 8.73 -12.97 -6.08
N SER A 207 8.27 -13.91 -6.86
CA SER A 207 9.26 -14.91 -7.25
C SER A 207 10.35 -14.13 -8.00
N THR A 208 11.62 -14.24 -7.60
CA THR A 208 12.72 -13.62 -8.38
C THR A 208 12.76 -14.32 -9.73
N ASN A 209 11.90 -13.89 -10.63
CA ASN A 209 11.78 -14.44 -11.95
C ASN A 209 12.90 -13.86 -12.80
N TYR A 210 13.51 -14.68 -13.60
CA TYR A 210 14.59 -14.28 -14.48
C TYR A 210 14.15 -14.38 -15.93
N ALA A 211 14.66 -13.47 -16.74
CA ALA A 211 14.46 -13.50 -18.19
C ALA A 211 15.69 -12.94 -18.90
N VAL A 212 15.77 -13.24 -20.19
CA VAL A 212 16.74 -12.61 -21.09
C VAL A 212 16.00 -11.62 -21.96
N VAL A 213 16.53 -10.42 -22.10
CA VAL A 213 15.99 -9.39 -22.99
C VAL A 213 16.30 -9.78 -24.44
N LEU A 214 15.27 -10.03 -25.24
CA LEU A 214 15.42 -10.29 -26.67
C LEU A 214 15.30 -9.03 -27.53
N ALA A 215 14.59 -8.02 -27.04
CA ALA A 215 14.45 -6.72 -27.67
C ALA A 215 13.90 -5.73 -26.66
N TYR A 216 14.25 -4.46 -26.81
CA TYR A 216 13.70 -3.32 -26.07
C TYR A 216 13.19 -2.26 -27.04
N ALA A 217 12.09 -1.66 -26.75
CA ALA A 217 11.52 -0.53 -27.49
C ALA A 217 11.05 0.53 -26.51
N LYS A 218 11.67 1.71 -26.59
CA LYS A 218 11.25 2.87 -25.83
C LYS A 218 9.87 3.31 -26.28
N GLY A 219 8.97 3.54 -25.32
CA GLY A 219 7.69 4.17 -25.53
C GLY A 219 7.78 5.66 -25.82
N ASN A 220 6.65 6.30 -25.86
CA ASN A 220 6.51 7.74 -26.01
C ASN A 220 5.50 8.25 -24.96
N ASP A 221 5.17 9.53 -24.95
CA ASP A 221 4.26 10.15 -23.98
C ASP A 221 2.85 9.48 -23.89
N LEU A 222 2.52 8.58 -24.82
CA LEU A 222 1.24 7.89 -24.88
C LEU A 222 1.34 6.35 -24.77
N ASP A 223 2.55 5.80 -24.93
CA ASP A 223 2.80 4.35 -24.92
C ASP A 223 3.88 4.00 -23.91
N ASP A 224 3.68 2.93 -23.16
CA ASP A 224 4.69 2.38 -22.25
C ASP A 224 5.94 1.88 -23.02
N ASP A 225 7.07 1.84 -22.30
CA ASP A 225 8.23 1.07 -22.74
C ASP A 225 7.86 -0.41 -22.86
N ARG A 226 8.46 -1.12 -23.81
CA ARG A 226 8.20 -2.55 -24.04
C ARG A 226 9.50 -3.34 -24.14
N ALA A 227 9.48 -4.55 -23.62
CA ALA A 227 10.54 -5.50 -23.83
C ALA A 227 9.98 -6.82 -24.37
N ARG A 228 10.73 -7.51 -25.21
CA ARG A 228 10.51 -8.92 -25.51
C ARG A 228 11.44 -9.73 -24.62
N LEU A 229 10.86 -10.53 -23.74
CA LEU A 229 11.57 -11.32 -22.76
C LEU A 229 11.49 -12.80 -23.09
N LEU A 230 12.60 -13.51 -22.99
CA LEU A 230 12.67 -14.98 -22.99
C LEU A 230 12.70 -15.44 -21.54
N PHE A 231 11.70 -16.18 -21.14
CA PHE A 231 11.54 -16.71 -19.79
C PHE A 231 12.25 -18.04 -19.58
N THR A 232 12.45 -18.42 -18.34
CA THR A 232 13.15 -19.65 -17.94
C THR A 232 12.43 -20.93 -18.39
N ASP A 233 11.13 -20.88 -18.68
CA ASP A 233 10.35 -21.97 -19.25
C ASP A 233 10.52 -22.13 -20.78
N GLY A 234 11.31 -21.28 -21.41
CA GLY A 234 11.57 -21.25 -22.86
C GLY A 234 10.52 -20.51 -23.67
N THR A 235 9.51 -19.94 -23.05
CA THR A 235 8.54 -19.08 -23.74
C THR A 235 9.09 -17.67 -23.93
N ASP A 236 8.62 -16.95 -24.95
CA ASP A 236 8.92 -15.53 -25.11
C ASP A 236 7.63 -14.72 -25.25
N LYS A 237 7.63 -13.50 -24.73
CA LYS A 237 6.49 -12.60 -24.74
C LYS A 237 6.95 -11.15 -24.83
N VAL A 238 6.18 -10.32 -25.54
CA VAL A 238 6.30 -8.86 -25.46
C VAL A 238 5.48 -8.37 -24.27
N VAL A 239 6.15 -7.66 -23.37
CA VAL A 239 5.57 -7.15 -22.13
C VAL A 239 5.65 -5.61 -22.09
N ASN A 240 4.69 -4.98 -21.42
CA ASN A 240 4.75 -3.57 -21.10
C ASN A 240 5.59 -3.38 -19.82
N LEU A 241 6.45 -2.38 -19.81
CA LEU A 241 7.31 -2.08 -18.67
C LEU A 241 6.65 -1.04 -17.76
N ASN A 242 6.92 -1.17 -16.46
CA ASN A 242 6.54 -0.18 -15.48
C ASN A 242 7.71 0.77 -15.24
N GLY A 243 7.51 2.07 -15.47
CA GLY A 243 8.55 3.06 -15.30
C GLY A 243 9.27 3.47 -16.58
N ASP A 244 10.11 4.49 -16.45
CA ASP A 244 10.95 5.03 -17.52
C ASP A 244 12.34 4.36 -17.48
N TYR A 245 12.59 3.51 -18.45
CA TYR A 245 13.88 2.85 -18.65
C TYR A 245 14.85 3.65 -19.52
N SER A 246 14.54 4.91 -19.82
CA SER A 246 15.39 5.77 -20.68
C SER A 246 16.79 6.03 -20.11
N GLY A 247 17.01 5.81 -18.83
CA GLY A 247 18.32 5.92 -18.16
C GLY A 247 18.99 4.59 -17.87
N VAL A 248 18.34 3.47 -18.20
CA VAL A 248 18.89 2.11 -18.10
C VAL A 248 19.15 1.66 -19.52
N ASP A 249 20.42 1.42 -19.88
CA ASP A 249 20.77 0.83 -21.18
C ASP A 249 20.31 -0.64 -21.18
N LEU A 250 19.03 -0.87 -21.54
CA LEU A 250 18.47 -2.20 -21.67
C LEU A 250 18.79 -2.71 -23.07
N GLU A 251 19.65 -3.70 -23.16
CA GLU A 251 20.16 -4.23 -24.43
C GLU A 251 19.68 -5.67 -24.68
N GLU A 252 19.70 -6.07 -25.95
CA GLU A 252 19.46 -7.46 -26.33
C GLU A 252 20.57 -8.36 -25.73
N GLY A 253 20.16 -9.39 -24.98
CA GLY A 253 21.03 -10.32 -24.28
C GLY A 253 21.20 -10.07 -22.80
N ASP A 254 20.69 -8.93 -22.27
CA ASP A 254 20.73 -8.67 -20.83
C ASP A 254 19.96 -9.73 -20.05
N ILE A 255 20.55 -10.16 -18.94
CA ILE A 255 19.88 -11.00 -17.97
C ILE A 255 19.23 -10.06 -16.92
N VAL A 256 17.93 -10.18 -16.80
CA VAL A 256 17.13 -9.38 -15.87
C VAL A 256 16.41 -10.25 -14.86
N SER A 257 16.28 -9.77 -13.64
CA SER A 257 15.18 -10.19 -12.78
C SER A 257 13.97 -9.35 -13.07
N TYR A 258 12.76 -9.91 -12.92
CA TYR A 258 11.54 -9.16 -13.11
C TYR A 258 10.50 -9.46 -12.05
N SER A 259 9.67 -8.48 -11.78
CA SER A 259 8.40 -8.61 -11.07
C SER A 259 7.27 -8.10 -11.96
N ILE A 260 6.05 -8.52 -11.66
CA ILE A 260 4.86 -8.08 -12.38
C ILE A 260 3.99 -7.34 -11.36
N ASN A 261 3.61 -6.10 -11.68
CA ASN A 261 2.72 -5.34 -10.81
C ASN A 261 1.24 -5.66 -11.09
N ARG A 262 0.32 -5.13 -10.27
CA ARG A 262 -1.14 -5.33 -10.38
C ARG A 262 -1.77 -4.88 -11.71
N ARG A 263 -1.01 -4.19 -12.56
CA ARG A 263 -1.45 -3.72 -13.90
C ARG A 263 -0.87 -4.55 -15.03
N ASP A 264 -0.35 -5.75 -14.74
CA ASP A 264 0.37 -6.61 -15.70
C ASP A 264 1.57 -5.91 -16.36
N LYS A 265 2.18 -4.92 -15.70
CA LYS A 265 3.40 -4.30 -16.15
C LYS A 265 4.61 -4.90 -15.46
N TYR A 266 5.68 -5.05 -16.20
CA TYR A 266 6.92 -5.68 -15.73
C TYR A 266 7.90 -4.62 -15.24
N GLU A 267 8.45 -4.84 -14.06
CA GLU A 267 9.60 -4.12 -13.53
C GLU A 267 10.85 -4.96 -13.74
N LEU A 268 11.83 -4.40 -14.44
CA LEU A 268 13.06 -5.10 -14.77
C LEU A 268 14.22 -4.53 -13.95
N LYS A 269 15.09 -5.44 -13.45
CA LYS A 269 16.38 -5.09 -12.88
C LYS A 269 17.45 -5.83 -13.63
N VAL A 270 18.34 -5.12 -14.31
CA VAL A 270 19.49 -5.70 -14.99
C VAL A 270 20.42 -6.30 -13.94
N LEU A 271 20.76 -7.57 -14.09
CA LEU A 271 21.68 -8.31 -13.23
C LEU A 271 23.06 -8.42 -13.86
N GLU A 272 23.10 -8.69 -15.16
CA GLU A 272 24.29 -8.74 -15.96
C GLU A 272 24.02 -8.10 -17.32
N ASP A 273 24.91 -7.20 -17.73
CA ASP A 273 24.87 -6.62 -19.08
C ASP A 273 25.15 -7.69 -20.13
N ALA A 274 24.58 -7.50 -21.30
CA ALA A 274 24.85 -8.35 -22.46
C ALA A 274 26.36 -8.45 -22.69
N LYS A 275 26.86 -9.66 -22.63
CA LYS A 275 28.21 -9.93 -23.10
C LYS A 275 28.09 -10.50 -24.50
N THR A 276 28.82 -9.94 -25.45
CA THR A 276 28.97 -10.52 -26.78
C THR A 276 29.58 -11.93 -26.62
N ALA A 277 28.71 -12.95 -26.61
CA ALA A 277 29.18 -14.32 -26.74
C ALA A 277 29.60 -14.52 -28.20
N ASP A 278 30.84 -14.90 -28.47
CA ASP A 278 31.23 -15.39 -29.76
C ASP A 278 30.42 -16.65 -30.09
N ALA A 279 30.09 -16.87 -31.37
CA ALA A 279 29.32 -18.03 -31.83
C ALA A 279 29.88 -19.39 -31.39
N ASN A 280 31.08 -19.41 -30.81
CA ASN A 280 31.72 -20.58 -30.22
C ASN A 280 31.33 -20.86 -28.77
N ASP A 281 30.66 -19.96 -28.09
CA ASP A 281 30.26 -20.06 -26.67
C ASP A 281 28.93 -20.78 -26.47
N VAL A 282 28.19 -21.06 -27.57
CA VAL A 282 26.95 -21.82 -27.52
C VAL A 282 27.22 -23.29 -27.82
N VAL A 283 27.23 -24.13 -26.80
CA VAL A 283 27.41 -25.59 -26.96
C VAL A 283 26.04 -26.26 -26.93
N THR A 284 25.64 -26.88 -28.06
CA THR A 284 24.49 -27.78 -28.11
C THR A 284 24.91 -29.20 -27.81
N THR A 285 24.39 -29.81 -26.76
CA THR A 285 24.60 -31.22 -26.46
C THR A 285 23.22 -31.89 -26.27
N ASN A 286 22.89 -32.85 -27.14
CA ASN A 286 21.67 -33.66 -27.06
C ASN A 286 20.35 -32.85 -27.03
N GLY A 287 20.26 -31.75 -27.80
CA GLY A 287 19.01 -30.95 -27.90
C GLY A 287 18.76 -30.02 -26.70
N SER A 288 19.70 -29.92 -25.78
CA SER A 288 19.71 -28.92 -24.72
C SER A 288 20.75 -27.84 -25.04
N TYR A 289 20.36 -26.58 -24.85
CA TYR A 289 21.28 -25.46 -25.01
C TYR A 289 22.01 -25.23 -23.67
N LYS A 290 23.32 -25.14 -23.70
CA LYS A 290 24.12 -24.65 -22.58
C LYS A 290 24.76 -23.34 -23.00
N ILE A 291 24.65 -22.36 -22.17
CA ILE A 291 25.36 -21.09 -22.31
C ILE A 291 26.51 -21.11 -21.34
N ASP A 292 27.75 -21.06 -21.84
CA ASP A 292 28.96 -20.94 -21.03
C ASP A 292 29.31 -19.45 -20.88
N VAL A 293 29.15 -18.91 -19.68
CA VAL A 293 29.53 -17.54 -19.36
C VAL A 293 30.77 -17.61 -18.46
N ASN A 294 31.91 -17.15 -18.95
CA ASN A 294 33.18 -17.10 -18.21
C ASN A 294 33.61 -18.46 -17.58
N GLY A 295 33.37 -19.59 -18.25
CA GLY A 295 33.74 -20.91 -17.75
C GLY A 295 32.77 -21.53 -16.74
N SER A 296 31.60 -20.93 -16.57
CA SER A 296 30.50 -21.48 -15.79
C SER A 296 29.33 -21.80 -16.72
N SER A 297 28.91 -23.07 -16.75
CA SER A 297 27.77 -23.51 -17.57
C SER A 297 26.45 -23.29 -16.83
N ILE A 298 25.53 -22.58 -17.45
CA ILE A 298 24.12 -22.47 -17.02
C ILE A 298 23.34 -23.54 -17.81
N ASN A 299 22.67 -24.44 -17.10
CA ASN A 299 21.86 -25.51 -17.68
C ASN A 299 20.41 -25.08 -17.81
#